data_a46e0c0e01f0488194e6f9032fd6c40d
#
_entry.id   a46e0c0e01f0488194e6f9032fd6c40d
#
_cell.length_a   1.000
_cell.length_b   1.000
_cell.length_c   1.000
_cell.angle_alpha   90.00
_cell.angle_beta   90.00
_cell.angle_gamma   90.00
#
_symmetry.space_group_name_H-M   'P 1'
#
loop_
_entity.id
_entity.type
_entity.pdbx_description
1 polymer ?
#
loop_
_entity_poly.entity_id
_entity_poly.type
_entity_poly.pdbx_seq_one_letter_code
_entity_poly.pdbx_strand_id
1 'polypeptide(L)'
;MSSHPRDPARWPRLLTLLLCLALLAPSFSLTQFNPATLANPDSWRTMAGFVAGFFPMALQADFLRDVARETITTLASATAGIALAMLLGAPLALATSHALQRHLLGGERPARLAGWLASLLRGLMVILRGIPEIVWALLLVRAVGLGSLPAVLAIGLAYGGMLAKVYAEILESQTPGLASALYLQGASRWQCLLYGLWPQALPELLSYSVYRWECAIRASAVMGFVGAGGVGQLLDTSLKMLNGGEVSTLLLVFLLLVSLSEGISLLSRRALGSVTATRMLPALGLLAVAASVLWLWPGWRDSGFDSSAIVRFARDFFPPASDMLTEIGHGMVETLAMSGLGSVLAFMAGAVLAMPAAGRFGTAAKWLSRLLLNVLRGVPDLLWASIAVLAVGLGPAAGVLALALHTTGVLGRLFAETLENADPEPELALQQAGAGRLLAFAYGQLPTVFSQWLAYTLYRWENNIRSATVLGIVGAGGLGQQLYLALSLFQQHRAASLIIAMLLLSWAVEQLSRYCRQRMG
;
A
#
# COMPACT_ATOMS: atom_id res chain seq x y z
N MET A 1 -28.27 -28.48 40.20
CA MET A 1 -28.38 -27.50 39.12
C MET A 1 -27.05 -26.69 39.09
N SER A 2 -26.12 -27.06 38.24
CA SER A 2 -24.81 -26.40 38.12
C SER A 2 -25.01 -25.10 37.38
N SER A 3 -24.81 -23.97 38.06
CA SER A 3 -24.74 -22.67 37.44
C SER A 3 -23.48 -22.62 36.55
N HIS A 4 -23.66 -22.75 35.25
CA HIS A 4 -22.56 -22.51 34.33
C HIS A 4 -21.99 -21.09 34.59
N PRO A 5 -20.67 -20.94 34.74
CA PRO A 5 -20.07 -19.63 34.92
C PRO A 5 -20.39 -18.81 33.68
N ARG A 6 -21.08 -17.67 33.86
CA ARG A 6 -21.39 -16.74 32.78
C ARG A 6 -20.07 -16.12 32.30
N ASP A 7 -19.77 -16.28 31.03
CA ASP A 7 -18.59 -15.64 30.40
C ASP A 7 -18.66 -14.13 30.63
N PRO A 8 -17.73 -13.52 31.42
CA PRO A 8 -17.74 -12.09 31.73
C PRO A 8 -17.54 -11.22 30.48
N ALA A 9 -16.98 -11.80 29.40
CA ALA A 9 -16.74 -11.10 28.15
C ALA A 9 -17.93 -11.15 27.16
N ARG A 10 -19.05 -11.84 27.51
CA ARG A 10 -20.20 -11.97 26.62
C ARG A 10 -20.83 -10.64 26.22
N TRP A 11 -21.02 -9.74 27.16
CA TRP A 11 -21.64 -8.46 26.90
C TRP A 11 -20.73 -7.50 26.09
N PRO A 12 -19.45 -7.33 26.40
CA PRO A 12 -18.52 -6.59 25.53
C PRO A 12 -18.45 -7.13 24.11
N ARG A 13 -18.42 -8.46 23.93
CA ARG A 13 -18.41 -9.08 22.60
C ARG A 13 -19.69 -8.83 21.81
N LEU A 14 -20.85 -8.93 22.45
CA LEU A 14 -22.14 -8.60 21.83
C LEU A 14 -22.24 -7.12 21.47
N LEU A 15 -21.80 -6.23 22.35
CA LEU A 15 -21.79 -4.79 22.07
C LEU A 15 -20.85 -4.42 20.90
N THR A 16 -19.69 -5.02 20.85
CA THR A 16 -18.77 -4.81 19.72
C THR A 16 -19.35 -5.36 18.41
N LEU A 17 -19.99 -6.52 18.44
CA LEU A 17 -20.67 -7.09 17.28
C LEU A 17 -21.83 -6.22 16.81
N LEU A 18 -22.68 -5.75 17.73
CA LEU A 18 -23.79 -4.85 17.43
C LEU A 18 -23.29 -3.49 16.89
N LEU A 19 -22.20 -2.96 17.45
CA LEU A 19 -21.58 -1.73 16.96
C LEU A 19 -21.02 -1.91 15.55
N CYS A 20 -20.34 -3.03 15.28
CA CYS A 20 -19.86 -3.36 13.95
C CYS A 20 -21.01 -3.51 12.95
N LEU A 21 -22.09 -4.18 13.32
CA LEU A 21 -23.28 -4.32 12.48
C LEU A 21 -23.98 -2.98 12.24
N ALA A 22 -24.08 -2.14 13.27
CA ALA A 22 -24.68 -0.81 13.17
C ALA A 22 -23.87 0.15 12.28
N LEU A 23 -22.55 -0.03 12.21
CA LEU A 23 -21.68 0.73 11.31
C LEU A 23 -21.69 0.17 9.88
N LEU A 24 -21.84 -1.14 9.72
CA LEU A 24 -21.86 -1.81 8.41
C LEU A 24 -23.19 -1.66 7.68
N ALA A 25 -24.33 -1.68 8.38
CA ALA A 25 -25.64 -1.58 7.75
C ALA A 25 -25.81 -0.27 6.93
N PRO A 26 -25.46 0.93 7.44
CA PRO A 26 -25.47 2.15 6.64
C PRO A 26 -24.49 2.12 5.49
N SER A 27 -23.37 1.40 5.60
CA SER A 27 -22.35 1.33 4.54
C SER A 27 -22.90 0.69 3.26
N PHE A 28 -23.83 -0.27 3.36
CA PHE A 28 -24.48 -0.84 2.18
C PHE A 28 -25.34 0.19 1.42
N SER A 29 -26.07 1.03 2.14
CA SER A 29 -26.89 2.08 1.51
C SER A 29 -26.04 3.22 0.97
N LEU A 30 -25.01 3.64 1.70
CA LEU A 30 -24.09 4.72 1.30
C LEU A 30 -23.24 4.35 0.09
N THR A 31 -22.81 3.09 0.00
CA THR A 31 -22.03 2.60 -1.14
C THR A 31 -22.90 2.14 -2.30
N GLN A 32 -24.23 2.18 -2.17
CA GLN A 32 -25.17 1.65 -3.16
C GLN A 32 -24.84 0.19 -3.57
N PHE A 33 -24.14 -0.52 -2.69
CA PHE A 33 -23.74 -1.90 -2.93
C PHE A 33 -24.94 -2.82 -2.74
N ASN A 34 -25.53 -3.22 -3.85
CA ASN A 34 -26.65 -4.16 -3.84
C ASN A 34 -26.14 -5.55 -4.27
N PRO A 35 -26.07 -6.56 -3.36
CA PRO A 35 -25.68 -7.91 -3.74
C PRO A 35 -26.57 -8.53 -4.82
N ALA A 36 -27.83 -8.08 -4.95
CA ALA A 36 -28.73 -8.55 -5.99
C ALA A 36 -28.30 -8.14 -7.41
N THR A 37 -27.53 -7.04 -7.57
CA THR A 37 -26.95 -6.69 -8.88
C THR A 37 -25.93 -7.72 -9.34
N LEU A 38 -25.19 -8.30 -8.41
CA LEU A 38 -24.26 -9.42 -8.69
C LEU A 38 -24.98 -10.74 -8.99
N ALA A 39 -26.23 -10.88 -8.58
CA ALA A 39 -27.07 -12.05 -8.88
C ALA A 39 -27.85 -11.89 -10.19
N ASN A 40 -27.84 -10.70 -10.81
CA ASN A 40 -28.56 -10.46 -12.04
C ASN A 40 -27.87 -11.18 -13.23
N PRO A 41 -28.56 -12.02 -13.99
CA PRO A 41 -28.01 -12.72 -15.15
C PRO A 41 -27.44 -11.78 -16.23
N ASP A 42 -28.01 -10.58 -16.41
CA ASP A 42 -27.54 -9.62 -17.39
C ASP A 42 -26.20 -8.98 -16.98
N SER A 43 -25.98 -8.75 -15.69
CA SER A 43 -24.68 -8.33 -15.17
C SER A 43 -23.61 -9.41 -15.45
N TRP A 44 -23.95 -10.68 -15.26
CA TRP A 44 -23.05 -11.79 -15.57
C TRP A 44 -22.78 -11.94 -17.08
N ARG A 45 -23.78 -11.72 -17.93
CA ARG A 45 -23.58 -11.72 -19.39
C ARG A 45 -22.66 -10.59 -19.82
N THR A 46 -22.84 -9.39 -19.27
CA THR A 46 -21.96 -8.24 -19.53
C THR A 46 -20.53 -8.52 -19.06
N MET A 47 -20.37 -9.04 -17.85
CA MET A 47 -19.05 -9.45 -17.32
C MET A 47 -18.43 -10.56 -18.16
N ALA A 48 -19.19 -11.59 -18.53
CA ALA A 48 -18.71 -12.69 -19.36
C ALA A 48 -18.31 -12.20 -20.75
N GLY A 49 -19.08 -11.29 -21.35
CA GLY A 49 -18.76 -10.64 -22.61
C GLY A 49 -17.47 -9.83 -22.53
N PHE A 50 -17.28 -9.08 -21.44
CA PHE A 50 -16.06 -8.31 -21.19
C PHE A 50 -14.84 -9.25 -21.01
N VAL A 51 -14.97 -10.31 -20.21
CA VAL A 51 -13.91 -11.31 -20.02
C VAL A 51 -13.62 -12.09 -21.30
N ALA A 52 -14.65 -12.41 -22.09
CA ALA A 52 -14.47 -13.05 -23.41
C ALA A 52 -13.69 -12.14 -24.37
N GLY A 53 -13.87 -10.82 -24.27
CA GLY A 53 -13.09 -9.83 -25.03
C GLY A 53 -11.59 -9.80 -24.70
N PHE A 54 -11.16 -10.44 -23.60
CA PHE A 54 -9.74 -10.58 -23.25
C PHE A 54 -9.01 -11.62 -24.11
N PHE A 55 -9.74 -12.42 -24.85
CA PHE A 55 -9.18 -13.44 -25.74
C PHE A 55 -9.68 -13.24 -27.19
N PRO A 56 -8.77 -13.35 -28.19
CA PRO A 56 -7.34 -13.66 -28.07
C PRO A 56 -6.52 -12.48 -27.55
N MET A 57 -5.39 -12.78 -26.88
CA MET A 57 -4.42 -11.77 -26.46
C MET A 57 -3.82 -11.05 -27.67
N ALA A 58 -3.54 -9.75 -27.54
CA ALA A 58 -2.85 -8.97 -28.56
C ALA A 58 -1.35 -9.30 -28.53
N LEU A 59 -0.85 -9.98 -29.59
CA LEU A 59 0.55 -10.39 -29.72
C LEU A 59 1.22 -9.76 -30.96
N GLN A 60 0.66 -8.68 -31.50
CA GLN A 60 1.24 -7.95 -32.62
C GLN A 60 2.61 -7.40 -32.27
N ALA A 61 3.58 -7.52 -33.19
CA ALA A 61 4.97 -7.17 -32.92
C ALA A 61 5.16 -5.69 -32.53
N ASP A 62 4.41 -4.78 -33.13
CA ASP A 62 4.50 -3.35 -32.84
C ASP A 62 3.96 -3.04 -31.44
N PHE A 63 2.81 -3.61 -31.09
CA PHE A 63 2.25 -3.50 -29.74
C PHE A 63 3.19 -4.08 -28.67
N LEU A 64 3.79 -5.25 -28.91
CA LEU A 64 4.75 -5.84 -27.98
C LEU A 64 6.02 -4.99 -27.80
N ARG A 65 6.46 -4.28 -28.84
CA ARG A 65 7.58 -3.31 -28.70
C ARG A 65 7.21 -2.16 -27.80
N ASP A 66 5.99 -1.61 -27.94
CA ASP A 66 5.49 -0.55 -27.06
C ASP A 66 5.36 -1.05 -25.63
N VAL A 67 4.81 -2.26 -25.43
CA VAL A 67 4.73 -2.90 -24.10
C VAL A 67 6.12 -3.08 -23.48
N ALA A 68 7.12 -3.53 -24.24
CA ALA A 68 8.48 -3.70 -23.75
C ALA A 68 9.11 -2.35 -23.35
N ARG A 69 8.94 -1.33 -24.20
CA ARG A 69 9.42 0.03 -23.93
C ARG A 69 8.81 0.60 -22.66
N GLU A 70 7.49 0.51 -22.51
CA GLU A 70 6.78 1.05 -21.36
C GLU A 70 7.02 0.23 -20.08
N THR A 71 7.34 -1.06 -20.21
CA THR A 71 7.80 -1.90 -19.09
C THR A 71 9.15 -1.42 -18.57
N ILE A 72 10.10 -1.13 -19.46
CA ILE A 72 11.40 -0.56 -19.08
C ILE A 72 11.20 0.83 -18.45
N THR A 73 10.31 1.66 -19.01
CA THR A 73 9.99 2.99 -18.47
C THR A 73 9.41 2.89 -17.06
N THR A 74 8.52 1.93 -16.79
CA THR A 74 7.98 1.66 -15.46
C THR A 74 9.07 1.26 -14.47
N LEU A 75 9.94 0.33 -14.87
CA LEU A 75 11.06 -0.13 -14.04
C LEU A 75 12.07 1.00 -13.78
N ALA A 76 12.40 1.77 -14.79
CA ALA A 76 13.31 2.91 -14.69
C ALA A 76 12.72 4.01 -13.78
N SER A 77 11.43 4.33 -13.92
CA SER A 77 10.75 5.33 -13.07
C SER A 77 10.71 4.91 -11.61
N ALA A 78 10.43 3.63 -11.33
CA ALA A 78 10.47 3.08 -9.98
C ALA A 78 11.89 3.13 -9.38
N THR A 79 12.91 2.77 -10.17
CA THR A 79 14.31 2.74 -9.72
C THR A 79 14.86 4.14 -9.47
N ALA A 80 14.62 5.09 -10.38
CA ALA A 80 15.00 6.49 -10.19
C ALA A 80 14.22 7.13 -9.03
N GLY A 81 12.92 6.82 -8.90
CA GLY A 81 12.07 7.31 -7.82
C GLY A 81 12.51 6.83 -6.44
N ILE A 82 12.87 5.55 -6.29
CA ILE A 82 13.37 5.04 -5.01
C ILE A 82 14.76 5.60 -4.68
N ALA A 83 15.61 5.84 -5.68
CA ALA A 83 16.90 6.51 -5.48
C ALA A 83 16.70 7.94 -4.94
N LEU A 84 15.76 8.70 -5.52
CA LEU A 84 15.38 10.01 -5.01
C LEU A 84 14.78 9.92 -3.60
N ALA A 85 13.94 8.91 -3.34
CA ALA A 85 13.39 8.67 -2.00
C ALA A 85 14.48 8.37 -0.96
N MET A 86 15.52 7.62 -1.32
CA MET A 86 16.67 7.36 -0.45
C MET A 86 17.49 8.63 -0.22
N LEU A 87 17.69 9.44 -1.27
CA LEU A 87 18.41 10.71 -1.19
C LEU A 87 17.72 11.71 -0.27
N LEU A 88 16.38 11.75 -0.27
CA LEU A 88 15.58 12.60 0.62
C LEU A 88 15.42 11.97 2.01
N GLY A 89 15.18 10.66 2.06
CA GLY A 89 14.84 9.95 3.29
C GLY A 89 16.01 9.73 4.23
N ALA A 90 17.21 9.45 3.72
CA ALA A 90 18.37 9.19 4.58
C ALA A 90 18.79 10.42 5.42
N PRO A 91 18.94 11.64 4.86
CA PRO A 91 19.25 12.81 5.68
C PRO A 91 18.12 13.17 6.66
N LEU A 92 16.84 13.00 6.26
CA LEU A 92 15.70 13.19 7.15
C LEU A 92 15.70 12.18 8.31
N ALA A 93 16.03 10.92 8.05
CA ALA A 93 16.17 9.90 9.08
C ALA A 93 17.26 10.26 10.09
N LEU A 94 18.43 10.67 9.62
CA LEU A 94 19.54 11.10 10.49
C LEU A 94 19.18 12.33 11.33
N ALA A 95 18.49 13.31 10.75
CA ALA A 95 18.07 14.53 11.44
C ALA A 95 16.98 14.29 12.50
N THR A 96 16.15 13.26 12.31
CA THR A 96 15.00 12.97 13.20
C THR A 96 15.24 11.81 14.15
N SER A 97 16.26 10.97 13.92
CA SER A 97 16.61 9.82 14.75
C SER A 97 17.10 10.27 16.15
N HIS A 98 16.61 9.59 17.16
CA HIS A 98 17.08 9.74 18.53
C HIS A 98 18.37 8.97 18.83
N ALA A 99 18.82 8.08 17.94
CA ALA A 99 20.01 7.26 18.14
C ALA A 99 21.27 8.11 18.40
N LEU A 100 21.42 9.23 17.66
CA LEU A 100 22.52 10.18 17.87
C LEU A 100 22.35 11.06 19.12
N GLN A 101 21.13 11.18 19.64
CA GLN A 101 20.83 12.07 20.77
C GLN A 101 20.82 11.37 22.13
N ARG A 102 20.26 10.15 22.22
CA ARG A 102 20.04 9.45 23.49
C ARG A 102 21.17 8.50 23.88
N HIS A 103 21.71 7.76 22.94
CA HIS A 103 22.67 6.68 23.23
C HIS A 103 24.13 7.15 23.21
N LEU A 104 24.43 8.23 22.50
CA LEU A 104 25.81 8.73 22.37
C LEU A 104 26.15 9.89 23.32
N LEU A 105 25.19 10.45 24.06
CA LEU A 105 25.39 11.73 24.75
C LEU A 105 25.06 11.74 26.25
N GLY A 106 24.99 10.60 26.91
CA GLY A 106 24.90 10.59 28.39
C GLY A 106 23.79 11.46 28.98
N GLY A 107 22.68 11.70 28.25
CA GLY A 107 21.51 12.36 28.83
C GLY A 107 21.41 13.89 28.67
N GLU A 108 22.31 14.54 27.94
CA GLU A 108 22.14 15.97 27.64
C GLU A 108 20.92 16.21 26.75
N ARG A 109 20.02 17.09 27.20
CA ARG A 109 18.85 17.50 26.42
C ARG A 109 19.30 18.25 25.18
N PRO A 110 18.75 17.94 23.97
CA PRO A 110 19.07 18.70 22.77
C PRO A 110 18.73 20.19 23.00
N ALA A 111 19.54 21.07 22.42
CA ALA A 111 19.23 22.50 22.41
C ALA A 111 17.78 22.69 21.94
N ARG A 112 17.01 23.58 22.58
CA ARG A 112 15.57 23.80 22.26
C ARG A 112 15.30 23.97 20.78
N LEU A 113 16.20 24.66 20.06
CA LEU A 113 16.11 24.86 18.61
C LEU A 113 16.22 23.54 17.82
N ALA A 114 17.18 22.67 18.19
CA ALA A 114 17.37 21.36 17.52
C ALA A 114 16.17 20.43 17.76
N GLY A 115 15.57 20.48 18.96
CA GLY A 115 14.36 19.72 19.28
C GLY A 115 13.15 20.20 18.48
N TRP A 116 13.01 21.51 18.30
CA TRP A 116 11.93 22.12 17.51
C TRP A 116 12.08 21.78 16.01
N LEU A 117 13.30 21.91 15.47
CA LEU A 117 13.60 21.53 14.09
C LEU A 117 13.34 20.03 13.82
N ALA A 118 13.77 19.15 14.72
CA ALA A 118 13.47 17.72 14.60
C ALA A 118 11.96 17.43 14.62
N SER A 119 11.17 18.17 15.42
CA SER A 119 9.72 18.03 15.45
C SER A 119 9.07 18.52 14.16
N LEU A 120 9.55 19.62 13.59
CA LEU A 120 9.09 20.13 12.30
C LEU A 120 9.38 19.14 11.17
N LEU A 121 10.61 18.57 11.13
CA LEU A 121 10.98 17.56 10.15
C LEU A 121 10.16 16.28 10.28
N ARG A 122 9.83 15.86 11.51
CA ARG A 122 8.90 14.74 11.74
C ARG A 122 7.49 15.06 11.22
N GLY A 123 7.01 16.27 11.41
CA GLY A 123 5.74 16.74 10.83
C GLY A 123 5.77 16.67 9.31
N LEU A 124 6.86 17.12 8.66
CA LEU A 124 7.05 17.00 7.22
C LEU A 124 7.02 15.54 6.76
N MET A 125 7.72 14.63 7.45
CA MET A 125 7.68 13.19 7.14
C MET A 125 6.26 12.61 7.22
N VAL A 126 5.46 13.05 8.20
CA VAL A 126 4.06 12.62 8.34
C VAL A 126 3.23 13.08 7.15
N ILE A 127 3.42 14.32 6.69
CA ILE A 127 2.71 14.86 5.51
C ILE A 127 3.14 14.10 4.24
N LEU A 128 4.45 13.95 3.99
CA LEU A 128 4.97 13.29 2.80
C LEU A 128 4.45 11.85 2.65
N ARG A 129 4.43 11.07 3.74
CA ARG A 129 3.94 9.69 3.75
C ARG A 129 2.43 9.55 3.87
N GLY A 130 1.75 10.58 4.37
CA GLY A 130 0.31 10.59 4.58
C GLY A 130 -0.49 10.75 3.30
N ILE A 131 0.07 11.47 2.33
CA ILE A 131 -0.51 11.63 0.99
C ILE A 131 -0.15 10.40 0.16
N PRO A 132 -1.14 9.68 -0.41
CA PRO A 132 -0.87 8.56 -1.33
C PRO A 132 0.00 8.99 -2.50
N GLU A 133 0.88 8.09 -2.96
CA GLU A 133 1.82 8.36 -4.06
C GLU A 133 1.14 8.76 -5.37
N ILE A 134 -0.04 8.22 -5.66
CA ILE A 134 -0.79 8.59 -6.87
C ILE A 134 -1.36 10.00 -6.79
N VAL A 135 -1.71 10.48 -5.59
CA VAL A 135 -2.14 11.88 -5.39
C VAL A 135 -0.96 12.81 -5.66
N TRP A 136 0.25 12.46 -5.18
CA TRP A 136 1.47 13.17 -5.55
C TRP A 136 1.69 13.16 -7.06
N ALA A 137 1.51 12.01 -7.73
CA ALA A 137 1.65 11.91 -9.18
C ALA A 137 0.64 12.80 -9.90
N LEU A 138 -0.63 12.81 -9.48
CA LEU A 138 -1.68 13.64 -10.05
C LEU A 138 -1.37 15.14 -9.92
N LEU A 139 -0.89 15.57 -8.75
CA LEU A 139 -0.45 16.95 -8.53
C LEU A 139 0.74 17.32 -9.41
N LEU A 140 1.72 16.44 -9.49
CA LEU A 140 2.94 16.69 -10.26
C LEU A 140 2.72 16.62 -11.77
N VAL A 141 1.83 15.76 -12.26
CA VAL A 141 1.41 15.77 -13.67
C VAL A 141 0.76 17.10 -14.05
N ARG A 142 0.00 17.71 -13.15
CA ARG A 142 -0.59 19.05 -13.38
C ARG A 142 0.45 20.17 -13.32
N ALA A 143 1.49 20.03 -12.50
CA ALA A 143 2.52 21.04 -12.31
C ALA A 143 3.64 20.97 -13.36
N VAL A 144 4.02 19.75 -13.78
CA VAL A 144 5.22 19.48 -14.61
C VAL A 144 4.85 19.00 -16.01
N GLY A 145 3.63 18.48 -16.20
CA GLY A 145 3.19 17.87 -17.45
C GLY A 145 3.17 16.34 -17.41
N LEU A 146 2.73 15.74 -18.52
CA LEU A 146 2.66 14.27 -18.68
C LEU A 146 4.06 13.68 -18.85
N GLY A 147 4.24 12.43 -18.43
CA GLY A 147 5.48 11.67 -18.64
C GLY A 147 6.06 11.07 -17.36
N SER A 148 7.24 10.48 -17.45
CA SER A 148 7.88 9.73 -16.35
C SER A 148 8.42 10.59 -15.20
N LEU A 149 8.68 11.88 -15.41
CA LEU A 149 9.21 12.77 -14.38
C LEU A 149 8.27 12.93 -13.18
N PRO A 150 6.95 13.17 -13.36
CA PRO A 150 5.99 13.16 -12.25
C PRO A 150 5.99 11.87 -11.44
N ALA A 151 6.11 10.69 -12.09
CA ALA A 151 6.18 9.41 -11.38
C ALA A 151 7.40 9.33 -10.46
N VAL A 152 8.58 9.70 -10.98
CA VAL A 152 9.83 9.70 -10.21
C VAL A 152 9.76 10.64 -9.02
N LEU A 153 9.24 11.84 -9.21
CA LEU A 153 9.08 12.83 -8.14
C LEU A 153 8.05 12.38 -7.10
N ALA A 154 6.92 11.81 -7.54
CA ALA A 154 5.87 11.31 -6.64
C ALA A 154 6.36 10.16 -5.75
N ILE A 155 7.06 9.18 -6.33
CA ILE A 155 7.72 8.10 -5.59
C ILE A 155 8.76 8.68 -4.63
N GLY A 156 9.59 9.60 -5.12
CA GLY A 156 10.62 10.27 -4.32
C GLY A 156 10.07 10.93 -3.06
N LEU A 157 8.98 11.69 -3.19
CA LEU A 157 8.34 12.39 -2.08
C LEU A 157 7.62 11.44 -1.12
N ALA A 158 6.71 10.60 -1.64
CA ALA A 158 5.91 9.71 -0.80
C ALA A 158 6.79 8.69 -0.08
N TYR A 159 7.68 8.01 -0.81
CA TYR A 159 8.55 6.99 -0.23
C TYR A 159 9.73 7.59 0.53
N GLY A 160 10.16 8.81 0.21
CA GLY A 160 11.14 9.55 0.99
C GLY A 160 10.68 9.75 2.43
N GLY A 161 9.43 10.14 2.65
CA GLY A 161 8.85 10.24 3.99
C GLY A 161 8.72 8.89 4.70
N MET A 162 8.40 7.81 3.96
CA MET A 162 8.33 6.44 4.52
C MET A 162 9.70 5.89 4.88
N LEU A 163 10.69 6.05 3.98
CA LEU A 163 12.08 5.62 4.21
C LEU A 163 12.69 6.37 5.39
N ALA A 164 12.48 7.69 5.47
CA ALA A 164 12.99 8.50 6.56
C ALA A 164 12.55 7.99 7.93
N LYS A 165 11.25 7.65 8.08
CA LYS A 165 10.72 7.09 9.32
C LYS A 165 11.37 5.74 9.66
N VAL A 166 11.34 4.80 8.72
CA VAL A 166 11.81 3.43 9.00
C VAL A 166 13.33 3.38 9.15
N TYR A 167 14.07 4.17 8.40
CA TYR A 167 15.52 4.29 8.59
C TYR A 167 15.88 4.85 9.97
N ALA A 168 15.12 5.84 10.47
CA ALA A 168 15.30 6.33 11.83
C ALA A 168 15.03 5.22 12.86
N GLU A 169 13.94 4.45 12.70
CA GLU A 169 13.59 3.32 13.57
C GLU A 169 14.66 2.21 13.53
N ILE A 170 15.19 1.87 12.35
CA ILE A 170 16.28 0.89 12.20
C ILE A 170 17.55 1.37 12.93
N LEU A 171 17.91 2.64 12.79
CA LEU A 171 19.08 3.20 13.50
C LEU A 171 18.87 3.21 15.02
N GLU A 172 17.64 3.44 15.49
CA GLU A 172 17.29 3.45 16.91
C GLU A 172 17.20 2.05 17.53
N SER A 173 16.94 1.02 16.73
CA SER A 173 16.86 -0.37 17.19
C SER A 173 18.24 -1.04 17.36
N GLN A 174 19.30 -0.45 16.79
CA GLN A 174 20.64 -1.03 16.88
C GLN A 174 21.20 -1.01 18.32
N THR A 175 21.99 -2.03 18.64
CA THR A 175 22.65 -2.11 19.96
C THR A 175 23.70 -1.00 20.11
N PRO A 176 23.62 -0.15 21.15
CA PRO A 176 24.50 1.01 21.28
C PRO A 176 25.95 0.65 21.70
N GLY A 177 26.23 -0.61 22.05
CA GLY A 177 27.48 -1.02 22.69
C GLY A 177 28.76 -0.55 22.00
N LEU A 178 28.89 -0.81 20.69
CA LEU A 178 30.08 -0.39 19.92
C LEU A 178 30.17 1.13 19.78
N ALA A 179 29.04 1.78 19.50
CA ALA A 179 29.00 3.24 19.36
C ALA A 179 29.30 3.96 20.69
N SER A 180 28.79 3.42 21.80
CA SER A 180 29.08 3.94 23.15
C SER A 180 30.55 3.75 23.52
N ALA A 181 31.15 2.59 23.20
CA ALA A 181 32.56 2.34 23.44
C ALA A 181 33.47 3.31 22.67
N LEU A 182 33.15 3.58 21.40
CA LEU A 182 33.86 4.57 20.59
C LEU A 182 33.73 5.98 21.19
N TYR A 183 32.53 6.35 21.64
CA TYR A 183 32.27 7.65 22.24
C TYR A 183 33.08 7.85 23.55
N LEU A 184 33.12 6.84 24.39
CA LEU A 184 33.92 6.86 25.64
C LEU A 184 35.43 6.98 25.40
N GLN A 185 35.91 6.55 24.22
CA GLN A 185 37.28 6.72 23.75
C GLN A 185 37.55 8.08 23.09
N GLY A 186 36.56 8.99 23.08
CA GLY A 186 36.70 10.35 22.52
C GLY A 186 36.37 10.47 21.04
N ALA A 187 35.75 9.46 20.41
CA ALA A 187 35.30 9.56 19.03
C ALA A 187 34.17 10.59 18.88
N SER A 188 34.18 11.32 17.76
CA SER A 188 33.10 12.24 17.42
C SER A 188 31.78 11.51 17.13
N ARG A 189 30.65 12.22 17.22
CA ARG A 189 29.30 11.67 16.90
C ARG A 189 29.22 11.02 15.53
N TRP A 190 29.83 11.64 14.53
CA TRP A 190 29.87 11.13 13.15
C TRP A 190 30.71 9.85 13.06
N GLN A 191 31.82 9.76 13.78
CA GLN A 191 32.63 8.53 13.85
C GLN A 191 31.86 7.40 14.53
N CYS A 192 31.14 7.69 15.63
CA CYS A 192 30.28 6.71 16.29
C CYS A 192 29.15 6.21 15.37
N LEU A 193 28.56 7.11 14.58
CA LEU A 193 27.57 6.73 13.57
C LEU A 193 28.18 5.85 12.49
N LEU A 194 29.26 6.32 11.83
CA LEU A 194 29.82 5.67 10.66
C LEU A 194 30.51 4.34 10.97
N TYR A 195 31.18 4.23 12.11
CA TYR A 195 31.92 3.04 12.48
C TYR A 195 31.20 2.15 13.50
N GLY A 196 30.28 2.72 14.28
CA GLY A 196 29.54 2.00 15.32
C GLY A 196 28.16 1.52 14.87
N LEU A 197 27.29 2.43 14.45
CA LEU A 197 25.89 2.12 14.14
C LEU A 197 25.67 1.71 12.68
N TRP A 198 26.25 2.46 11.74
CA TRP A 198 26.02 2.25 10.30
C TRP A 198 26.34 0.83 9.80
N PRO A 199 27.48 0.20 10.15
CA PRO A 199 27.78 -1.15 9.70
C PRO A 199 26.79 -2.20 10.21
N GLN A 200 26.23 -1.99 11.41
CA GLN A 200 25.21 -2.87 12.00
C GLN A 200 23.84 -2.67 11.31
N ALA A 201 23.46 -1.43 11.03
CA ALA A 201 22.19 -1.09 10.41
C ALA A 201 22.14 -1.37 8.90
N LEU A 202 23.29 -1.34 8.21
CA LEU A 202 23.37 -1.38 6.74
C LEU A 202 22.63 -2.57 6.10
N PRO A 203 22.73 -3.83 6.58
CA PRO A 203 21.98 -4.94 5.98
C PRO A 203 20.47 -4.75 6.06
N GLU A 204 19.98 -4.21 7.17
CA GLU A 204 18.55 -3.97 7.39
C GLU A 204 18.05 -2.78 6.57
N LEU A 205 18.83 -1.68 6.49
CA LEU A 205 18.56 -0.54 5.62
C LEU A 205 18.48 -0.96 4.16
N LEU A 206 19.42 -1.78 3.67
CA LEU A 206 19.41 -2.31 2.30
C LEU A 206 18.23 -3.24 2.07
N SER A 207 17.93 -4.14 3.01
CA SER A 207 16.80 -5.05 2.93
C SER A 207 15.49 -4.29 2.78
N TYR A 208 15.30 -3.25 3.59
CA TYR A 208 14.10 -2.41 3.51
C TYR A 208 14.04 -1.59 2.22
N SER A 209 15.18 -1.07 1.75
CA SER A 209 15.25 -0.34 0.48
C SER A 209 14.87 -1.20 -0.72
N VAL A 210 15.35 -2.44 -0.77
CA VAL A 210 14.99 -3.42 -1.82
C VAL A 210 13.50 -3.76 -1.75
N TYR A 211 12.95 -3.96 -0.56
CA TYR A 211 11.51 -4.15 -0.39
C TYR A 211 10.70 -2.93 -0.89
N ARG A 212 11.17 -1.72 -0.61
CA ARG A 212 10.51 -0.49 -1.10
C ARG A 212 10.64 -0.31 -2.60
N TRP A 213 11.75 -0.75 -3.20
CA TRP A 213 11.90 -0.76 -4.65
C TRP A 213 10.87 -1.68 -5.32
N GLU A 214 10.63 -2.87 -4.78
CA GLU A 214 9.56 -3.76 -5.25
C GLU A 214 8.18 -3.06 -5.18
N CYS A 215 7.87 -2.40 -4.07
CA CYS A 215 6.63 -1.61 -3.93
C CYS A 215 6.56 -0.46 -4.93
N ALA A 216 7.69 0.22 -5.21
CA ALA A 216 7.76 1.33 -6.15
C ALA A 216 7.45 0.91 -7.59
N ILE A 217 7.79 -0.32 -8.01
CA ILE A 217 7.43 -0.84 -9.34
C ILE A 217 5.91 -0.91 -9.49
N ARG A 218 5.21 -1.43 -8.48
CA ARG A 218 3.74 -1.46 -8.47
C ARG A 218 3.14 -0.05 -8.47
N ALA A 219 3.67 0.85 -7.67
CA ALA A 219 3.24 2.24 -7.62
C ALA A 219 3.47 2.96 -8.95
N SER A 220 4.64 2.78 -9.59
CA SER A 220 4.95 3.39 -10.90
C SER A 220 3.95 2.95 -11.98
N ALA A 221 3.57 1.67 -12.02
CA ALA A 221 2.55 1.21 -12.94
C ALA A 221 1.18 1.83 -12.66
N VAL A 222 0.79 1.97 -11.38
CA VAL A 222 -0.48 2.62 -11.00
C VAL A 222 -0.49 4.11 -11.37
N MET A 223 0.64 4.81 -11.25
CA MET A 223 0.73 6.23 -11.63
C MET A 223 0.56 6.48 -13.13
N GLY A 224 0.75 5.47 -13.97
CA GLY A 224 0.45 5.55 -15.41
C GLY A 224 -1.01 5.93 -15.70
N PHE A 225 -1.97 5.55 -14.85
CA PHE A 225 -3.40 5.92 -14.96
C PHE A 225 -3.65 7.43 -14.85
N VAL A 226 -2.73 8.17 -14.27
CA VAL A 226 -2.81 9.64 -14.18
C VAL A 226 -1.88 10.35 -15.19
N GLY A 227 -1.34 9.60 -16.16
CA GLY A 227 -0.51 10.17 -17.22
C GLY A 227 0.98 10.26 -16.87
N ALA A 228 1.45 9.50 -15.89
CA ALA A 228 2.85 9.46 -15.49
C ALA A 228 3.69 8.43 -16.27
N GLY A 229 3.23 7.97 -17.43
CA GLY A 229 3.95 7.05 -18.32
C GLY A 229 3.90 5.58 -17.88
N GLY A 230 4.60 4.74 -18.63
CA GLY A 230 4.78 3.33 -18.30
C GLY A 230 3.61 2.43 -18.69
N VAL A 231 3.70 1.14 -18.29
CA VAL A 231 2.70 0.10 -18.60
C VAL A 231 1.29 0.50 -18.15
N GLY A 232 1.18 1.25 -17.05
CA GLY A 232 -0.11 1.69 -16.54
C GLY A 232 -0.83 2.67 -17.47
N GLN A 233 -0.10 3.52 -18.19
CA GLN A 233 -0.69 4.42 -19.15
C GLN A 233 -1.22 3.67 -20.38
N LEU A 234 -0.46 2.69 -20.90
CA LEU A 234 -0.96 1.82 -21.98
C LEU A 234 -2.22 1.07 -21.53
N LEU A 235 -2.21 0.57 -20.30
CA LEU A 235 -3.33 -0.18 -19.75
C LEU A 235 -4.58 0.69 -19.58
N ASP A 236 -4.44 1.92 -19.07
CA ASP A 236 -5.54 2.89 -18.98
C ASP A 236 -6.12 3.22 -20.36
N THR A 237 -5.25 3.43 -21.35
CA THR A 237 -5.67 3.69 -22.74
C THR A 237 -6.42 2.50 -23.34
N SER A 238 -5.88 1.28 -23.23
CA SER A 238 -6.52 0.06 -23.76
C SER A 238 -7.86 -0.24 -23.05
N LEU A 239 -7.97 0.04 -21.74
CA LEU A 239 -9.23 -0.08 -21.00
C LEU A 239 -10.27 0.93 -21.49
N LYS A 240 -9.91 2.19 -21.68
CA LYS A 240 -10.81 3.23 -22.19
C LYS A 240 -11.26 2.97 -23.62
N MET A 241 -10.40 2.34 -24.43
CA MET A 241 -10.73 1.92 -25.79
C MET A 241 -11.47 0.58 -25.85
N LEU A 242 -11.73 -0.05 -24.70
CA LEU A 242 -12.37 -1.37 -24.59
C LEU A 242 -11.65 -2.48 -25.40
N ASN A 243 -10.34 -2.34 -25.57
CA ASN A 243 -9.51 -3.31 -26.31
C ASN A 243 -9.05 -4.43 -25.36
N GLY A 244 -9.91 -5.41 -25.13
CA GLY A 244 -9.69 -6.48 -24.15
C GLY A 244 -8.45 -7.33 -24.44
N GLY A 245 -8.11 -7.56 -25.72
CA GLY A 245 -6.91 -8.32 -26.10
C GLY A 245 -5.60 -7.63 -25.68
N GLU A 246 -5.52 -6.30 -25.77
CA GLU A 246 -4.37 -5.54 -25.27
C GLU A 246 -4.35 -5.53 -23.73
N VAL A 247 -5.52 -5.34 -23.10
CA VAL A 247 -5.65 -5.36 -21.64
C VAL A 247 -5.13 -6.66 -21.06
N SER A 248 -5.49 -7.82 -21.67
CA SER A 248 -5.03 -9.13 -21.18
C SER A 248 -3.52 -9.32 -21.30
N THR A 249 -2.91 -8.86 -22.41
CA THR A 249 -1.46 -8.90 -22.60
C THR A 249 -0.75 -8.01 -21.57
N LEU A 250 -1.23 -6.77 -21.38
CA LEU A 250 -0.68 -5.83 -20.40
C LEU A 250 -0.81 -6.34 -18.96
N LEU A 251 -1.94 -6.97 -18.62
CA LEU A 251 -2.15 -7.63 -17.33
C LEU A 251 -1.14 -8.75 -17.08
N LEU A 252 -0.93 -9.61 -18.09
CA LEU A 252 0.05 -10.69 -17.99
C LEU A 252 1.45 -10.14 -17.78
N VAL A 253 1.86 -9.15 -18.59
CA VAL A 253 3.18 -8.49 -18.47
C VAL A 253 3.34 -7.84 -17.10
N PHE A 254 2.30 -7.16 -16.60
CA PHE A 254 2.31 -6.56 -15.28
C PHE A 254 2.49 -7.61 -14.17
N LEU A 255 1.74 -8.72 -14.22
CA LEU A 255 1.87 -9.82 -13.26
C LEU A 255 3.27 -10.45 -13.30
N LEU A 256 3.83 -10.62 -14.50
CA LEU A 256 5.21 -11.11 -14.67
C LEU A 256 6.22 -10.13 -14.08
N LEU A 257 6.06 -8.83 -14.34
CA LEU A 257 6.94 -7.78 -13.82
C LEU A 257 6.93 -7.76 -12.28
N VAL A 258 5.73 -7.82 -11.67
CA VAL A 258 5.58 -7.87 -10.21
C VAL A 258 6.17 -9.16 -9.63
N SER A 259 5.90 -10.31 -10.23
CA SER A 259 6.45 -11.60 -9.77
C SER A 259 7.96 -11.65 -9.88
N LEU A 260 8.53 -11.12 -10.96
CA LEU A 260 9.98 -11.04 -11.15
C LEU A 260 10.62 -10.09 -10.13
N SER A 261 10.02 -8.92 -9.90
CA SER A 261 10.53 -7.96 -8.91
C SER A 261 10.47 -8.52 -7.49
N GLU A 262 9.40 -9.25 -7.13
CA GLU A 262 9.28 -9.97 -5.84
C GLU A 262 10.39 -11.04 -5.71
N GLY A 263 10.63 -11.81 -6.78
CA GLY A 263 11.70 -12.80 -6.82
C GLY A 263 13.09 -12.20 -6.62
N ILE A 264 13.41 -11.13 -7.35
CA ILE A 264 14.67 -10.39 -7.21
C ILE A 264 14.81 -9.81 -5.78
N SER A 265 13.75 -9.23 -5.25
CA SER A 265 13.70 -8.69 -3.90
C SER A 265 13.98 -9.77 -2.84
N LEU A 266 13.35 -10.94 -2.96
CA LEU A 266 13.56 -12.08 -2.06
C LEU A 266 15.01 -12.61 -2.13
N LEU A 267 15.55 -12.79 -3.33
CA LEU A 267 16.92 -13.26 -3.54
C LEU A 267 17.94 -12.27 -2.98
N SER A 268 17.75 -10.97 -3.26
CA SER A 268 18.62 -9.91 -2.77
C SER A 268 18.63 -9.87 -1.24
N ARG A 269 17.46 -9.95 -0.60
CA ARG A 269 17.36 -9.96 0.88
C ARG A 269 17.98 -11.20 1.50
N ARG A 270 17.86 -12.38 0.89
CA ARG A 270 18.55 -13.59 1.35
C ARG A 270 20.08 -13.49 1.21
N ALA A 271 20.53 -12.85 0.14
CA ALA A 271 21.96 -12.67 -0.10
C ALA A 271 22.63 -11.69 0.90
N LEU A 272 21.88 -10.73 1.45
CA LEU A 272 22.39 -9.75 2.43
C LEU A 272 22.96 -10.37 3.73
N GLY A 273 22.75 -11.66 3.98
CA GLY A 273 23.45 -12.41 5.03
C GLY A 273 24.96 -12.59 4.77
N SER A 274 25.45 -12.30 3.54
CA SER A 274 26.88 -12.38 3.18
C SER A 274 27.51 -11.00 3.05
N VAL A 275 28.75 -10.88 3.51
CA VAL A 275 29.55 -9.62 3.43
C VAL A 275 29.74 -9.17 1.97
N THR A 276 29.94 -10.13 1.06
CA THR A 276 30.12 -9.86 -0.37
C THR A 276 28.87 -9.21 -0.98
N ALA A 277 27.69 -9.76 -0.72
CA ALA A 277 26.43 -9.22 -1.25
C ALA A 277 26.13 -7.84 -0.66
N THR A 278 26.40 -7.62 0.63
CA THR A 278 26.20 -6.30 1.27
C THR A 278 27.05 -5.21 0.61
N ARG A 279 28.22 -5.56 0.04
CA ARG A 279 29.09 -4.64 -0.69
C ARG A 279 28.67 -4.48 -2.17
N MET A 280 28.25 -5.58 -2.81
CA MET A 280 27.92 -5.56 -4.25
C MET A 280 26.54 -4.97 -4.53
N LEU A 281 25.57 -5.17 -3.66
CA LEU A 281 24.19 -4.71 -3.87
C LEU A 281 24.08 -3.18 -4.06
N PRO A 282 24.74 -2.32 -3.27
CA PRO A 282 24.76 -0.88 -3.51
C PRO A 282 25.38 -0.50 -4.85
N ALA A 283 26.46 -1.17 -5.27
CA ALA A 283 27.11 -0.90 -6.57
C ALA A 283 26.19 -1.25 -7.75
N LEU A 284 25.52 -2.42 -7.69
CA LEU A 284 24.51 -2.82 -8.67
C LEU A 284 23.32 -1.86 -8.68
N GLY A 285 22.89 -1.41 -7.49
CA GLY A 285 21.84 -0.40 -7.35
C GLY A 285 22.21 0.93 -8.02
N LEU A 286 23.43 1.41 -7.81
CA LEU A 286 23.92 2.64 -8.47
C LEU A 286 23.97 2.50 -10.00
N LEU A 287 24.41 1.36 -10.51
CA LEU A 287 24.39 1.09 -11.95
C LEU A 287 22.96 1.07 -12.50
N ALA A 288 22.02 0.43 -11.78
CA ALA A 288 20.62 0.41 -12.17
C ALA A 288 20.00 1.81 -12.16
N VAL A 289 20.34 2.66 -11.17
CA VAL A 289 19.89 4.06 -11.11
C VAL A 289 20.47 4.86 -12.28
N ALA A 290 21.78 4.73 -12.57
CA ALA A 290 22.41 5.41 -13.68
C ALA A 290 21.77 5.01 -15.02
N ALA A 291 21.56 3.73 -15.26
CA ALA A 291 20.88 3.22 -16.46
C ALA A 291 19.43 3.76 -16.56
N SER A 292 18.70 3.80 -15.44
CA SER A 292 17.33 4.32 -15.38
C SER A 292 17.28 5.82 -15.71
N VAL A 293 18.18 6.61 -15.14
CA VAL A 293 18.26 8.04 -15.43
C VAL A 293 18.62 8.29 -16.90
N LEU A 294 19.58 7.53 -17.46
CA LEU A 294 19.94 7.63 -18.88
C LEU A 294 18.76 7.29 -19.80
N TRP A 295 17.96 6.27 -19.45
CA TRP A 295 16.76 5.89 -20.18
C TRP A 295 15.69 6.97 -20.18
N LEU A 296 15.47 7.61 -19.03
CA LEU A 296 14.43 8.61 -18.84
C LEU A 296 14.84 10.02 -19.27
N TRP A 297 16.14 10.28 -19.39
CA TRP A 297 16.71 11.61 -19.66
C TRP A 297 16.15 12.31 -20.90
N PRO A 298 15.96 11.64 -22.05
CA PRO A 298 15.39 12.29 -23.23
C PRO A 298 14.01 12.88 -22.95
N GLY A 299 13.12 12.10 -22.32
CA GLY A 299 11.79 12.58 -21.97
C GLY A 299 11.79 13.69 -20.91
N TRP A 300 12.76 13.72 -20.01
CA TRP A 300 12.88 14.77 -19.00
C TRP A 300 13.39 16.08 -19.58
N ARG A 301 14.35 16.00 -20.51
CA ARG A 301 14.88 17.16 -21.21
C ARG A 301 13.79 17.90 -22.00
N ASP A 302 12.88 17.15 -22.62
CA ASP A 302 11.82 17.68 -23.46
C ASP A 302 10.58 18.12 -22.64
N SER A 303 10.51 17.81 -21.33
CA SER A 303 9.34 18.11 -20.49
C SER A 303 9.14 19.59 -20.17
N GLY A 304 10.07 20.48 -20.54
CA GLY A 304 9.92 21.91 -20.33
C GLY A 304 9.78 22.32 -18.86
N PHE A 305 10.52 21.66 -17.96
CA PHE A 305 10.46 21.88 -16.51
C PHE A 305 10.65 23.37 -16.18
N ASP A 306 9.57 24.04 -15.74
CA ASP A 306 9.59 25.41 -15.24
C ASP A 306 9.38 25.43 -13.73
N SER A 307 10.46 25.71 -12.99
CA SER A 307 10.41 25.83 -11.53
C SER A 307 9.44 26.92 -11.07
N SER A 308 9.28 27.99 -11.85
CA SER A 308 8.35 29.09 -11.54
C SER A 308 6.88 28.64 -11.66
N ALA A 309 6.58 27.72 -12.57
CA ALA A 309 5.26 27.14 -12.72
C ALA A 309 4.88 26.29 -11.49
N ILE A 310 5.82 25.51 -10.96
CA ILE A 310 5.60 24.72 -9.74
C ILE A 310 5.32 25.64 -8.53
N VAL A 311 6.07 26.72 -8.39
CA VAL A 311 5.85 27.68 -7.28
C VAL A 311 4.49 28.35 -7.41
N ARG A 312 4.10 28.77 -8.62
CA ARG A 312 2.74 29.32 -8.88
C ARG A 312 1.68 28.29 -8.56
N PHE A 313 1.80 27.09 -9.08
CA PHE A 313 0.88 25.98 -8.82
C PHE A 313 0.73 25.70 -7.32
N ALA A 314 1.84 25.63 -6.56
CA ALA A 314 1.81 25.42 -5.12
C ALA A 314 1.14 26.58 -4.35
N ARG A 315 1.32 27.81 -4.83
CA ARG A 315 0.70 29.02 -4.24
C ARG A 315 -0.81 29.00 -4.40
N ASP A 316 -1.32 28.50 -5.52
CA ASP A 316 -2.75 28.43 -5.82
C ASP A 316 -3.51 27.43 -4.91
N PHE A 317 -2.82 26.64 -4.08
CA PHE A 317 -3.46 25.81 -3.05
C PHE A 317 -3.83 26.61 -1.78
N PHE A 318 -3.33 27.82 -1.63
CA PHE A 318 -3.59 28.63 -0.43
C PHE A 318 -4.34 29.93 -0.74
N PRO A 319 -5.37 30.29 0.06
CA PRO A 319 -5.92 29.54 1.20
C PRO A 319 -6.79 28.36 0.77
N PRO A 320 -6.92 27.27 1.59
CA PRO A 320 -7.87 26.19 1.34
C PRO A 320 -9.31 26.70 1.31
N ALA A 321 -10.17 26.12 0.47
CA ALA A 321 -11.57 26.45 0.37
C ALA A 321 -12.33 26.05 1.64
N SER A 322 -13.10 26.96 2.24
CA SER A 322 -13.89 26.72 3.45
C SER A 322 -15.37 26.44 3.20
N ASP A 323 -15.83 26.64 1.97
CA ASP A 323 -17.24 26.52 1.54
C ASP A 323 -17.70 25.07 1.28
N MET A 324 -16.78 24.09 1.33
CA MET A 324 -17.03 22.70 0.94
C MET A 324 -17.21 21.71 2.12
N LEU A 325 -17.38 22.17 3.35
CA LEU A 325 -17.38 21.28 4.52
C LEU A 325 -18.43 20.16 4.43
N THR A 326 -19.60 20.43 3.88
CA THR A 326 -20.67 19.43 3.69
C THR A 326 -20.29 18.38 2.64
N GLU A 327 -19.75 18.81 1.51
CA GLU A 327 -19.31 17.93 0.43
C GLU A 327 -18.14 17.05 0.88
N ILE A 328 -17.17 17.64 1.58
CA ILE A 328 -16.04 16.93 2.18
C ILE A 328 -16.53 15.89 3.20
N GLY A 329 -17.47 16.29 4.08
CA GLY A 329 -18.07 15.38 5.06
C GLY A 329 -18.72 14.16 4.40
N HIS A 330 -19.49 14.39 3.34
CA HIS A 330 -20.11 13.31 2.56
C HIS A 330 -19.06 12.40 1.92
N GLY A 331 -18.04 12.97 1.27
CA GLY A 331 -16.95 12.20 0.68
C GLY A 331 -16.14 11.40 1.70
N MET A 332 -15.93 11.93 2.93
CA MET A 332 -15.28 11.21 4.03
C MET A 332 -16.10 9.99 4.48
N VAL A 333 -17.40 10.17 4.66
CA VAL A 333 -18.32 9.08 5.07
C VAL A 333 -18.37 8.01 3.98
N GLU A 334 -18.46 8.39 2.73
CA GLU A 334 -18.46 7.48 1.58
C GLU A 334 -17.13 6.68 1.49
N THR A 335 -15.99 7.34 1.67
CA THR A 335 -14.66 6.70 1.69
C THR A 335 -14.53 5.70 2.85
N LEU A 336 -15.04 6.06 4.05
CA LEU A 336 -15.09 5.18 5.21
C LEU A 336 -15.99 3.97 4.94
N ALA A 337 -17.16 4.19 4.37
CA ALA A 337 -18.11 3.12 4.05
C ALA A 337 -17.52 2.13 3.04
N MET A 338 -16.90 2.63 1.95
CA MET A 338 -16.24 1.80 0.96
C MET A 338 -15.11 0.96 1.56
N SER A 339 -14.20 1.60 2.30
CA SER A 339 -13.05 0.92 2.88
C SER A 339 -13.47 -0.09 3.96
N GLY A 340 -14.47 0.26 4.77
CA GLY A 340 -15.02 -0.61 5.81
C GLY A 340 -15.69 -1.85 5.23
N LEU A 341 -16.65 -1.64 4.33
CA LEU A 341 -17.39 -2.74 3.69
C LEU A 341 -16.46 -3.63 2.85
N GLY A 342 -15.55 -3.03 2.07
CA GLY A 342 -14.54 -3.77 1.32
C GLY A 342 -13.64 -4.63 2.20
N SER A 343 -13.24 -4.11 3.37
CA SER A 343 -12.41 -4.87 4.33
C SER A 343 -13.15 -6.02 4.98
N VAL A 344 -14.43 -5.85 5.29
CA VAL A 344 -15.27 -6.93 5.86
C VAL A 344 -15.52 -8.03 4.84
N LEU A 345 -15.87 -7.68 3.61
CA LEU A 345 -16.03 -8.66 2.53
C LEU A 345 -14.71 -9.40 2.28
N ALA A 346 -13.57 -8.70 2.31
CA ALA A 346 -12.26 -9.30 2.17
C ALA A 346 -11.90 -10.23 3.34
N PHE A 347 -12.27 -9.88 4.57
CA PHE A 347 -12.10 -10.77 5.73
C PHE A 347 -12.88 -12.07 5.54
N MET A 348 -14.15 -11.98 5.17
CA MET A 348 -15.01 -13.15 4.99
C MET A 348 -14.50 -14.06 3.85
N ALA A 349 -14.23 -13.50 2.69
CA ALA A 349 -13.70 -14.24 1.54
C ALA A 349 -12.30 -14.80 1.82
N GLY A 350 -11.43 -14.00 2.45
CA GLY A 350 -10.08 -14.39 2.85
C GLY A 350 -10.08 -15.55 3.87
N ALA A 351 -10.96 -15.51 4.87
CA ALA A 351 -11.10 -16.59 5.85
C ALA A 351 -11.55 -17.90 5.20
N VAL A 352 -12.50 -17.84 4.26
CA VAL A 352 -12.95 -19.02 3.50
C VAL A 352 -11.81 -19.59 2.64
N LEU A 353 -11.10 -18.74 1.89
CA LEU A 353 -10.01 -19.17 1.02
C LEU A 353 -8.74 -19.59 1.79
N ALA A 354 -8.55 -19.10 3.00
CA ALA A 354 -7.43 -19.49 3.86
C ALA A 354 -7.43 -20.99 4.20
N MET A 355 -8.60 -21.59 4.36
CA MET A 355 -8.74 -23.00 4.68
C MET A 355 -8.09 -23.93 3.64
N PRO A 356 -8.51 -23.89 2.36
CA PRO A 356 -7.87 -24.70 1.33
C PRO A 356 -6.42 -24.24 1.08
N ALA A 357 -6.11 -22.95 1.18
CA ALA A 357 -4.75 -22.42 0.98
C ALA A 357 -3.76 -22.92 2.05
N ALA A 358 -4.21 -23.18 3.28
CA ALA A 358 -3.45 -23.84 4.35
C ALA A 358 -3.29 -25.36 4.16
N GLY A 359 -3.90 -25.94 3.10
CA GLY A 359 -3.74 -27.38 2.78
C GLY A 359 -4.72 -28.32 3.45
N ARG A 360 -5.77 -27.82 4.09
CA ARG A 360 -6.77 -28.64 4.82
C ARG A 360 -7.65 -29.51 3.92
N PHE A 361 -7.74 -29.15 2.63
CA PHE A 361 -8.55 -29.84 1.61
C PHE A 361 -7.70 -30.55 0.55
N GLY A 362 -6.43 -30.82 0.86
CA GLY A 362 -5.50 -31.52 -0.02
C GLY A 362 -4.61 -30.58 -0.85
N THR A 363 -3.61 -31.18 -1.53
CA THR A 363 -2.55 -30.43 -2.24
C THR A 363 -3.06 -29.66 -3.45
N ALA A 364 -3.98 -30.22 -4.24
CA ALA A 364 -4.55 -29.53 -5.40
C ALA A 364 -5.34 -28.27 -4.99
N ALA A 365 -6.19 -28.37 -3.95
CA ALA A 365 -6.94 -27.24 -3.41
C ALA A 365 -6.00 -26.16 -2.84
N LYS A 366 -4.91 -26.57 -2.18
CA LYS A 366 -3.86 -25.67 -1.69
C LYS A 366 -3.24 -24.85 -2.82
N TRP A 367 -2.77 -25.51 -3.87
CA TRP A 367 -2.14 -24.82 -4.99
C TRP A 367 -3.09 -23.90 -5.76
N LEU A 368 -4.30 -24.37 -6.03
CA LEU A 368 -5.32 -23.57 -6.72
C LEU A 368 -5.72 -22.33 -5.93
N SER A 369 -5.97 -22.48 -4.62
CA SER A 369 -6.33 -21.34 -3.76
C SER A 369 -5.18 -20.36 -3.61
N ARG A 370 -3.94 -20.83 -3.48
CA ARG A 370 -2.75 -19.96 -3.44
C ARG A 370 -2.54 -19.22 -4.75
N LEU A 371 -2.75 -19.88 -5.89
CA LEU A 371 -2.69 -19.23 -7.20
C LEU A 371 -3.74 -18.12 -7.30
N LEU A 372 -4.99 -18.41 -6.92
CA LEU A 372 -6.07 -17.41 -6.90
C LEU A 372 -5.71 -16.22 -5.99
N LEU A 373 -5.28 -16.48 -4.75
CA LEU A 373 -4.87 -15.43 -3.82
C LEU A 373 -3.70 -14.60 -4.34
N ASN A 374 -2.74 -15.23 -5.04
CA ASN A 374 -1.63 -14.52 -5.67
C ASN A 374 -2.07 -13.62 -6.82
N VAL A 375 -3.02 -14.07 -7.65
CA VAL A 375 -3.60 -13.23 -8.72
C VAL A 375 -4.36 -12.05 -8.11
N LEU A 376 -5.23 -12.29 -7.12
CA LEU A 376 -6.03 -11.26 -6.48
C LEU A 376 -5.16 -10.15 -5.86
N ARG A 377 -4.06 -10.50 -5.18
CA ARG A 377 -3.14 -9.53 -4.57
C ARG A 377 -2.13 -8.93 -5.56
N GLY A 378 -1.81 -9.66 -6.63
CA GLY A 378 -0.81 -9.25 -7.62
C GLY A 378 -1.33 -8.12 -8.49
N VAL A 379 -2.61 -8.13 -8.83
CA VAL A 379 -3.27 -7.05 -9.58
C VAL A 379 -3.51 -5.86 -8.65
N PRO A 380 -3.07 -4.63 -9.01
CA PRO A 380 -3.31 -3.43 -8.23
C PRO A 380 -4.81 -3.17 -8.00
N ASP A 381 -5.11 -2.57 -6.85
CA ASP A 381 -6.48 -2.19 -6.47
C ASP A 381 -7.15 -1.23 -7.47
N LEU A 382 -6.39 -0.28 -8.04
CA LEU A 382 -6.89 0.63 -9.07
C LEU A 382 -7.36 -0.12 -10.34
N LEU A 383 -6.66 -1.16 -10.72
CA LEU A 383 -7.00 -1.98 -11.88
C LEU A 383 -8.26 -2.80 -11.61
N TRP A 384 -8.38 -3.36 -10.39
CA TRP A 384 -9.63 -3.98 -9.96
C TRP A 384 -10.79 -2.98 -9.98
N ALA A 385 -10.54 -1.71 -9.61
CA ALA A 385 -11.57 -0.67 -9.66
C ALA A 385 -12.00 -0.36 -11.10
N SER A 386 -11.06 -0.27 -12.04
CA SER A 386 -11.40 -0.05 -13.46
C SER A 386 -12.27 -1.19 -14.00
N ILE A 387 -11.94 -2.45 -13.69
CA ILE A 387 -12.73 -3.62 -14.07
C ILE A 387 -14.10 -3.60 -13.36
N ALA A 388 -14.12 -3.26 -12.07
CA ALA A 388 -15.36 -3.19 -11.30
C ALA A 388 -16.29 -2.09 -11.82
N VAL A 389 -15.76 -0.93 -12.21
CA VAL A 389 -16.54 0.17 -12.83
C VAL A 389 -17.20 -0.29 -14.13
N LEU A 390 -16.50 -1.07 -14.95
CA LEU A 390 -17.08 -1.63 -16.17
C LEU A 390 -18.18 -2.67 -15.89
N ALA A 391 -18.08 -3.38 -14.75
CA ALA A 391 -19.01 -4.44 -14.37
C ALA A 391 -20.28 -3.92 -13.64
N VAL A 392 -20.10 -2.97 -12.73
CA VAL A 392 -21.16 -2.49 -11.82
C VAL A 392 -21.57 -1.04 -12.09
N GLY A 393 -20.82 -0.34 -12.94
CA GLY A 393 -20.98 1.09 -13.20
C GLY A 393 -20.11 1.97 -12.30
N LEU A 394 -20.11 3.28 -12.59
CA LEU A 394 -19.43 4.28 -11.79
C LEU A 394 -20.06 4.37 -10.40
N GLY A 395 -19.27 4.53 -9.37
CA GLY A 395 -19.73 4.77 -8.01
C GLY A 395 -19.04 3.94 -6.94
N PRO A 396 -19.42 4.13 -5.67
CA PRO A 396 -18.77 3.53 -4.52
C PRO A 396 -18.83 1.99 -4.48
N ALA A 397 -19.84 1.38 -5.12
CA ALA A 397 -19.97 -0.07 -5.23
C ALA A 397 -18.78 -0.71 -5.96
N ALA A 398 -18.27 -0.07 -7.02
CA ALA A 398 -17.08 -0.50 -7.74
C ALA A 398 -15.84 -0.44 -6.84
N GLY A 399 -15.72 0.61 -6.03
CA GLY A 399 -14.64 0.74 -5.03
C GLY A 399 -14.68 -0.35 -3.97
N VAL A 400 -15.86 -0.70 -3.46
CA VAL A 400 -16.05 -1.82 -2.51
C VAL A 400 -15.56 -3.13 -3.12
N LEU A 401 -15.96 -3.45 -4.35
CA LEU A 401 -15.54 -4.67 -5.04
C LEU A 401 -14.03 -4.72 -5.26
N ALA A 402 -13.44 -3.64 -5.74
CA ALA A 402 -12.01 -3.56 -5.98
C ALA A 402 -11.20 -3.80 -4.70
N LEU A 403 -11.57 -3.10 -3.61
CA LEU A 403 -10.94 -3.28 -2.30
C LEU A 403 -11.15 -4.70 -1.76
N ALA A 404 -12.37 -5.24 -1.91
CA ALA A 404 -12.67 -6.60 -1.46
C ALA A 404 -11.81 -7.64 -2.19
N LEU A 405 -11.70 -7.57 -3.52
CA LEU A 405 -10.92 -8.51 -4.33
C LEU A 405 -9.42 -8.45 -3.99
N HIS A 406 -8.82 -7.26 -4.06
CA HIS A 406 -7.40 -7.09 -3.76
C HIS A 406 -7.07 -7.48 -2.32
N THR A 407 -7.84 -7.00 -1.36
CA THR A 407 -7.59 -7.27 0.06
C THR A 407 -7.85 -8.74 0.43
N THR A 408 -8.80 -9.42 -0.23
CA THR A 408 -8.99 -10.88 -0.09
C THR A 408 -7.71 -11.64 -0.45
N GLY A 409 -7.04 -11.26 -1.52
CA GLY A 409 -5.76 -11.87 -1.90
C GLY A 409 -4.69 -11.73 -0.83
N VAL A 410 -4.61 -10.57 -0.19
CA VAL A 410 -3.64 -10.30 0.88
C VAL A 410 -4.01 -10.99 2.18
N LEU A 411 -5.26 -10.79 2.67
CA LEU A 411 -5.71 -11.37 3.93
C LEU A 411 -5.78 -12.89 3.86
N GLY A 412 -6.31 -13.46 2.77
CA GLY A 412 -6.42 -14.91 2.61
C GLY A 412 -5.06 -15.61 2.69
N ARG A 413 -4.00 -14.99 2.13
CA ARG A 413 -2.64 -15.51 2.27
C ARG A 413 -2.12 -15.41 3.70
N LEU A 414 -2.24 -14.25 4.35
CA LEU A 414 -1.81 -14.06 5.74
C LEU A 414 -2.56 -15.00 6.69
N PHE A 415 -3.85 -15.19 6.47
CA PHE A 415 -4.66 -16.10 7.26
C PHE A 415 -4.26 -17.56 7.08
N ALA A 416 -3.93 -17.97 5.83
CA ALA A 416 -3.42 -19.30 5.55
C ALA A 416 -2.07 -19.56 6.23
N GLU A 417 -1.14 -18.59 6.15
CA GLU A 417 0.17 -18.65 6.82
C GLU A 417 0.03 -18.72 8.35
N THR A 418 -0.94 -17.98 8.92
CA THR A 418 -1.26 -18.04 10.36
C THR A 418 -1.77 -19.43 10.75
N LEU A 419 -2.64 -20.04 9.94
CA LEU A 419 -3.16 -21.39 10.18
C LEU A 419 -2.07 -22.46 10.06
N GLU A 420 -1.13 -22.29 9.14
CA GLU A 420 -0.01 -23.24 8.97
C GLU A 420 0.98 -23.19 10.14
N ASN A 421 1.15 -22.01 10.74
CA ASN A 421 2.08 -21.78 11.86
C ASN A 421 1.43 -21.99 13.24
N ALA A 422 0.10 -22.15 13.29
CA ALA A 422 -0.62 -22.36 14.55
C ALA A 422 -0.39 -23.76 15.09
N ASP A 423 -0.33 -23.87 16.42
CA ASP A 423 -0.19 -25.14 17.12
C ASP A 423 -1.40 -26.06 16.80
N PRO A 424 -1.19 -27.27 16.26
CA PRO A 424 -2.26 -28.20 15.94
C PRO A 424 -2.79 -28.96 17.17
N GLU A 425 -2.09 -28.93 18.32
CA GLU A 425 -2.44 -29.75 19.50
C GLU A 425 -3.87 -29.53 20.01
N PRO A 426 -4.40 -28.28 20.15
CA PRO A 426 -5.77 -28.07 20.65
C PRO A 426 -6.85 -28.67 19.74
N GLU A 427 -6.64 -28.62 18.42
CA GLU A 427 -7.57 -29.22 17.44
C GLU A 427 -7.49 -30.74 17.49
N LEU A 428 -6.29 -31.30 17.53
CA LEU A 428 -6.07 -32.74 17.61
C LEU A 428 -6.65 -33.35 18.87
N ALA A 429 -6.50 -32.69 20.03
CA ALA A 429 -7.08 -33.12 21.28
C ALA A 429 -8.61 -33.22 21.23
N LEU A 430 -9.29 -32.25 20.61
CA LEU A 430 -10.73 -32.29 20.41
C LEU A 430 -11.16 -33.38 19.44
N GLN A 431 -10.39 -33.64 18.39
CA GLN A 431 -10.66 -34.75 17.46
C GLN A 431 -10.50 -36.10 18.15
N GLN A 432 -9.49 -36.29 19.01
CA GLN A 432 -9.30 -37.50 19.82
C GLN A 432 -10.42 -37.70 20.84
N ALA A 433 -11.01 -36.62 21.35
CA ALA A 433 -12.20 -36.64 22.20
C ALA A 433 -13.52 -36.93 21.44
N GLY A 434 -13.44 -37.19 20.11
CA GLY A 434 -14.59 -37.54 19.27
C GLY A 434 -15.31 -36.37 18.61
N ALA A 435 -14.75 -35.14 18.69
CA ALA A 435 -15.33 -33.99 17.98
C ALA A 435 -15.10 -34.09 16.46
N GLY A 436 -16.13 -33.74 15.67
CA GLY A 436 -16.01 -33.66 14.23
C GLY A 436 -15.00 -32.58 13.81
N ARG A 437 -14.34 -32.73 12.65
CA ARG A 437 -13.29 -31.85 12.15
C ARG A 437 -13.64 -30.35 12.20
N LEU A 438 -14.89 -30.00 11.84
CA LEU A 438 -15.34 -28.60 11.83
C LEU A 438 -15.44 -28.01 13.24
N LEU A 439 -15.98 -28.79 14.19
CA LEU A 439 -16.09 -28.39 15.59
C LEU A 439 -14.72 -28.32 16.27
N ALA A 440 -13.84 -29.30 16.01
CA ALA A 440 -12.48 -29.30 16.52
C ALA A 440 -11.71 -28.06 16.02
N PHE A 441 -11.85 -27.70 14.76
CA PHE A 441 -11.28 -26.44 14.23
C PHE A 441 -11.87 -25.20 14.90
N ALA A 442 -13.22 -25.12 14.97
CA ALA A 442 -13.89 -23.91 15.46
C ALA A 442 -13.63 -23.64 16.96
N TYR A 443 -13.41 -24.68 17.77
CA TYR A 443 -13.14 -24.54 19.20
C TYR A 443 -11.67 -24.74 19.58
N GLY A 444 -10.88 -25.45 18.77
CA GLY A 444 -9.47 -25.71 19.05
C GLY A 444 -8.54 -24.67 18.42
N GLN A 445 -8.59 -24.50 17.11
CA GLN A 445 -7.61 -23.69 16.39
C GLN A 445 -8.08 -22.28 16.06
N LEU A 446 -9.36 -22.09 15.67
CA LEU A 446 -9.86 -20.76 15.29
C LEU A 446 -9.69 -19.72 16.41
N PRO A 447 -9.95 -20.00 17.70
CA PRO A 447 -9.74 -19.00 18.76
C PRO A 447 -8.30 -18.55 18.91
N THR A 448 -7.31 -19.42 18.63
CA THR A 448 -5.88 -19.11 18.76
C THR A 448 -5.39 -18.16 17.66
N VAL A 449 -5.95 -18.25 16.45
CA VAL A 449 -5.56 -17.44 15.29
C VAL A 449 -6.45 -16.21 15.09
N PHE A 450 -7.64 -16.16 15.68
CA PHE A 450 -8.65 -15.13 15.38
C PHE A 450 -8.20 -13.73 15.77
N SER A 451 -7.52 -13.54 16.90
CA SER A 451 -7.00 -12.24 17.32
C SER A 451 -5.98 -11.69 16.32
N GLN A 452 -5.13 -12.57 15.78
CA GLN A 452 -4.14 -12.20 14.77
C GLN A 452 -4.81 -11.87 13.42
N TRP A 453 -5.82 -12.62 13.00
CA TRP A 453 -6.62 -12.33 11.82
C TRP A 453 -7.30 -10.97 11.91
N LEU A 454 -7.87 -10.66 13.08
CA LEU A 454 -8.50 -9.38 13.31
C LEU A 454 -7.47 -8.23 13.29
N ALA A 455 -6.28 -8.42 13.87
CA ALA A 455 -5.19 -7.44 13.84
C ALA A 455 -4.73 -7.15 12.41
N TYR A 456 -4.57 -8.18 11.57
CA TYR A 456 -4.26 -8.03 10.15
C TYR A 456 -5.36 -7.29 9.38
N THR A 457 -6.62 -7.59 9.69
CA THR A 457 -7.76 -6.93 9.05
C THR A 457 -7.84 -5.45 9.39
N LEU A 458 -7.62 -5.07 10.65
CA LEU A 458 -7.57 -3.66 11.06
C LEU A 458 -6.42 -2.91 10.41
N TYR A 459 -5.25 -3.54 10.30
CA TYR A 459 -4.12 -2.97 9.58
C TYR A 459 -4.41 -2.79 8.08
N ARG A 460 -5.09 -3.76 7.46
CA ARG A 460 -5.51 -3.65 6.04
C ARG A 460 -6.60 -2.61 5.86
N TRP A 461 -7.54 -2.47 6.79
CA TRP A 461 -8.55 -1.40 6.74
C TRP A 461 -7.92 -0.01 6.73
N GLU A 462 -6.90 0.23 7.57
CA GLU A 462 -6.12 1.46 7.55
C GLU A 462 -5.51 1.74 6.16
N ASN A 463 -4.94 0.72 5.53
CA ASN A 463 -4.41 0.85 4.17
C ASN A 463 -5.53 1.03 3.13
N ASN A 464 -6.65 0.34 3.27
CA ASN A 464 -7.79 0.41 2.36
C ASN A 464 -8.42 1.81 2.32
N ILE A 465 -8.33 2.62 3.38
CA ILE A 465 -8.75 4.02 3.35
C ILE A 465 -7.89 4.84 2.37
N ARG A 466 -6.58 4.63 2.39
CA ARG A 466 -5.69 5.29 1.41
C ARG A 466 -5.97 4.80 -0.01
N SER A 467 -6.17 3.49 -0.19
CA SER A 467 -6.56 2.94 -1.49
C SER A 467 -7.93 3.46 -1.95
N ALA A 468 -8.93 3.57 -1.06
CA ALA A 468 -10.25 4.11 -1.40
C ALA A 468 -10.16 5.54 -1.96
N THR A 469 -9.25 6.38 -1.42
CA THR A 469 -9.01 7.73 -1.98
C THR A 469 -8.37 7.68 -3.37
N VAL A 470 -7.59 6.66 -3.66
CA VAL A 470 -6.97 6.44 -4.97
C VAL A 470 -8.00 5.95 -6.00
N LEU A 471 -8.90 5.03 -5.60
CA LEU A 471 -9.91 4.43 -6.51
C LEU A 471 -10.91 5.45 -7.05
N GLY A 472 -11.11 6.55 -6.35
CA GLY A 472 -11.95 7.65 -6.82
C GLY A 472 -11.48 8.28 -8.15
N ILE A 473 -10.20 8.15 -8.51
CA ILE A 473 -9.63 8.64 -9.78
C ILE A 473 -10.27 7.94 -10.99
N VAL A 474 -10.63 6.67 -10.84
CA VAL A 474 -11.31 5.88 -11.88
C VAL A 474 -12.83 5.88 -11.72
N GLY A 475 -13.37 6.79 -10.90
CA GLY A 475 -14.82 6.95 -10.74
C GLY A 475 -15.48 6.06 -9.68
N ALA A 476 -14.70 5.53 -8.73
CA ALA A 476 -15.21 4.72 -7.63
C ALA A 476 -15.76 5.53 -6.44
N GLY A 477 -16.04 6.83 -6.59
CA GLY A 477 -16.63 7.64 -5.53
C GLY A 477 -15.64 8.19 -4.49
N GLY A 478 -16.19 8.75 -3.41
CA GLY A 478 -15.46 9.22 -2.24
C GLY A 478 -14.63 10.48 -2.45
N LEU A 479 -13.77 10.78 -1.47
CA LEU A 479 -12.86 11.93 -1.49
C LEU A 479 -11.94 11.93 -2.72
N GLY A 480 -11.56 10.76 -3.23
CA GLY A 480 -10.67 10.65 -4.38
C GLY A 480 -11.30 11.15 -5.66
N GLN A 481 -12.57 10.88 -5.90
CA GLN A 481 -13.30 11.38 -7.07
C GLN A 481 -13.46 12.90 -7.01
N GLN A 482 -13.80 13.44 -5.82
CA GLN A 482 -13.87 14.88 -5.61
C GLN A 482 -12.53 15.56 -5.88
N LEU A 483 -11.42 14.97 -5.39
CA LEU A 483 -10.08 15.49 -5.64
C LEU A 483 -9.72 15.45 -7.13
N TYR A 484 -10.00 14.34 -7.80
CA TYR A 484 -9.74 14.23 -9.24
C TYR A 484 -10.51 15.28 -10.05
N LEU A 485 -11.77 15.49 -9.72
CA LEU A 485 -12.62 16.53 -10.35
C LEU A 485 -12.09 17.93 -10.06
N ALA A 486 -11.78 18.25 -8.80
CA ALA A 486 -11.23 19.54 -8.41
C ALA A 486 -9.93 19.87 -9.16
N LEU A 487 -9.00 18.91 -9.26
CA LEU A 487 -7.76 19.07 -10.01
C LEU A 487 -8.01 19.14 -11.53
N SER A 488 -8.95 18.38 -12.06
CA SER A 488 -9.30 18.41 -13.48
C SER A 488 -9.92 19.75 -13.91
N LEU A 489 -10.63 20.41 -13.01
CA LEU A 489 -11.23 21.74 -13.21
C LEU A 489 -10.32 22.88 -12.75
N PHE A 490 -9.04 22.62 -12.44
CA PHE A 490 -8.07 23.61 -11.95
C PHE A 490 -8.52 24.37 -10.69
N GLN A 491 -9.27 23.71 -9.79
CA GLN A 491 -9.77 24.27 -8.53
C GLN A 491 -8.80 23.91 -7.38
N GLN A 492 -7.60 24.48 -7.38
CA GLN A 492 -6.51 24.13 -6.44
C GLN A 492 -6.88 24.38 -4.98
N HIS A 493 -7.61 25.46 -4.67
CA HIS A 493 -8.13 25.76 -3.32
C HIS A 493 -9.01 24.62 -2.76
N ARG A 494 -9.90 24.06 -3.61
CA ARG A 494 -10.74 22.91 -3.26
C ARG A 494 -9.92 21.63 -3.10
N ALA A 495 -8.97 21.41 -3.99
CA ALA A 495 -8.04 20.26 -3.89
C ALA A 495 -7.24 20.30 -2.58
N ALA A 496 -6.80 21.48 -2.12
CA ALA A 496 -6.12 21.63 -0.84
C ALA A 496 -6.98 21.16 0.34
N SER A 497 -8.25 21.58 0.40
CA SER A 497 -9.18 21.17 1.46
C SER A 497 -9.45 19.67 1.45
N LEU A 498 -9.57 19.07 0.26
CA LEU A 498 -9.75 17.63 0.09
C LEU A 498 -8.51 16.83 0.54
N ILE A 499 -7.30 17.31 0.22
CA ILE A 499 -6.05 16.68 0.67
C ILE A 499 -5.94 16.75 2.20
N ILE A 500 -6.28 17.89 2.81
CA ILE A 500 -6.32 18.02 4.28
C ILE A 500 -7.32 17.03 4.87
N ALA A 501 -8.51 16.91 4.31
CA ALA A 501 -9.53 15.97 4.75
C ALA A 501 -9.04 14.51 4.65
N MET A 502 -8.36 14.12 3.55
CA MET A 502 -7.76 12.80 3.39
C MET A 502 -6.70 12.51 4.45
N LEU A 503 -5.82 13.48 4.75
CA LEU A 503 -4.81 13.35 5.78
C LEU A 503 -5.43 13.18 7.16
N LEU A 504 -6.45 14.00 7.50
CA LEU A 504 -7.17 13.89 8.76
C LEU A 504 -7.90 12.56 8.91
N LEU A 505 -8.58 12.11 7.85
CA LEU A 505 -9.27 10.81 7.85
C LEU A 505 -8.29 9.66 8.04
N SER A 506 -7.19 9.64 7.29
CA SER A 506 -6.14 8.61 7.40
C SER A 506 -5.53 8.60 8.81
N TRP A 507 -5.24 9.77 9.37
CA TRP A 507 -4.70 9.90 10.71
C TRP A 507 -5.69 9.40 11.78
N ALA A 508 -6.96 9.79 11.69
CA ALA A 508 -7.99 9.38 12.65
C ALA A 508 -8.16 7.85 12.67
N VAL A 509 -8.20 7.23 11.49
CA VAL A 509 -8.33 5.78 11.38
C VAL A 509 -7.06 5.05 11.81
N GLU A 510 -5.87 5.58 11.52
CA GLU A 510 -4.60 5.04 12.05
C GLU A 510 -4.61 5.02 13.59
N GLN A 511 -5.08 6.10 14.25
CA GLN A 511 -5.18 6.15 15.71
C GLN A 511 -6.21 5.14 16.25
N LEU A 512 -7.39 5.06 15.62
CA LEU A 512 -8.43 4.11 16.01
C LEU A 512 -7.96 2.66 15.85
N SER A 513 -7.38 2.33 14.71
CA SER A 513 -6.83 1.00 14.43
C SER A 513 -5.73 0.62 15.43
N ARG A 514 -4.84 1.55 15.75
CA ARG A 514 -3.78 1.36 16.75
C ARG A 514 -4.35 1.11 18.14
N TYR A 515 -5.31 1.90 18.56
CA TYR A 515 -5.99 1.74 19.84
C TYR A 515 -6.69 0.37 19.96
N CYS A 516 -7.41 -0.04 18.92
CA CYS A 516 -8.05 -1.35 18.89
C CYS A 516 -7.04 -2.50 19.00
N ARG A 517 -5.95 -2.46 18.23
CA ARG A 517 -4.90 -3.49 18.27
C ARG A 517 -4.22 -3.59 19.64
N GLN A 518 -3.95 -2.47 20.30
CA GLN A 518 -3.34 -2.47 21.64
C GLN A 518 -4.23 -3.10 22.72
N ARG A 519 -5.54 -3.14 22.50
CA ARG A 519 -6.48 -3.78 23.44
C ARG A 519 -6.74 -5.26 23.16
N MET A 520 -6.31 -5.75 22.00
CA MET A 520 -6.48 -7.16 21.59
C MET A 520 -5.26 -8.04 21.88
N GLY A 521 -4.08 -7.43 22.07
CA GLY A 521 -2.85 -8.09 22.54
C GLY A 521 -2.64 -7.81 23.99
#